data_ba440040a42cecc7a5d7a2609e45f803
#
_entry.id   ba440040a42cecc7a5d7a2609e45f803
#
_cell.length_a   1.000
_cell.length_b   1.000
_cell.length_c   1.000
_cell.angle_alpha   90.00
_cell.angle_beta   90.00
_cell.angle_gamma   90.00
#
_symmetry.space_group_name_H-M   'P 1'
#
loop_
_entity.id
_entity.type
_entity.pdbx_description
1 polymer ?
#
loop_
_entity_poly.entity_id
_entity_poly.type
_entity_poly.pdbx_seq_one_letter_code
_entity_poly.pdbx_strand_id
1 'polypeptide(L)'
;MPEKNRRETWEETVARYFNFFEKHLETKCGYKVEKSVRNELETAVLNLEVMPSMRALMTAGEALERDHVAGYNCAFVALNRLRAFDEILYILMCGTGVGFSVEQQFVNKLPTIAEEFSDSDTVIVVEDSKIGWAKAYKELMSLLVGGQIPKWDTSKVRGAGARLKTFGGRASGPRPLEDLFRFCVDTFKKAAGRKLTSIEVHDIVCKIAEIVVVGGVRRSALISLSDLNDERMRGAKTGAWWEANAQRALANNSAVYKERPEVGTFMEEWLSLYNSKSGERGIFNRDEVGTFMEEWLSLYNSKSGERGIFNRDAAKRTVAKLGDRRDPNHEFGTNPCSEIILRDREFCNLSEVVVRREDTEETLKRKVRLAAILGTWQASLVDFRYLSSEWRKNCTEEALLGVSLTGILDNPIMRDNREGLHNMLNDLREHAVEINAKWASKLKISPAAAISCVKPSGTVSQLTDAASGIHARHNPYYIRTVRADRKDPLCQFMLDKGFPAEPCAMKPDSVMVFSFPMKSPKGCITRNDMTAVEHLELWLTYQKYWTEHKPSITVTVKEHEWFEVGAWVYKTSRSSFRYFFPTALGSLL
;
A
#
# COMPACT_ATOMS: atom_id res chain seq x y z
N MET A 1 -25.57 -4.02 5.99
CA MET A 1 -26.61 -3.46 6.90
C MET A 1 -27.20 -4.59 7.72
N PRO A 2 -26.83 -4.71 9.01
CA PRO A 2 -27.36 -5.78 9.88
C PRO A 2 -28.89 -5.74 10.01
N GLU A 3 -29.45 -4.54 10.08
CA GLU A 3 -30.89 -4.30 10.22
C GLU A 3 -31.72 -4.78 9.02
N LYS A 4 -31.13 -4.73 7.81
CA LYS A 4 -31.80 -5.18 6.58
C LYS A 4 -31.39 -6.58 6.14
N ASN A 5 -30.51 -7.27 6.91
CA ASN A 5 -29.95 -8.60 6.60
C ASN A 5 -29.43 -8.73 5.15
N ARG A 6 -28.86 -7.65 4.60
CA ARG A 6 -28.23 -7.60 3.26
C ARG A 6 -27.02 -6.65 3.25
N ARG A 7 -26.25 -6.71 2.19
CA ARG A 7 -25.17 -5.73 1.92
C ARG A 7 -25.75 -4.39 1.46
N GLU A 8 -24.99 -3.32 1.60
CA GLU A 8 -25.31 -2.01 1.04
C GLU A 8 -25.33 -2.07 -0.49
N THR A 9 -26.20 -1.27 -1.11
CA THR A 9 -26.11 -0.95 -2.54
C THR A 9 -24.99 0.07 -2.77
N TRP A 10 -24.67 0.35 -4.03
CA TRP A 10 -23.71 1.38 -4.38
C TRP A 10 -24.14 2.76 -3.89
N GLU A 11 -25.39 3.11 -4.13
CA GLU A 11 -26.01 4.38 -3.71
C GLU A 11 -25.98 4.52 -2.18
N GLU A 12 -26.33 3.48 -1.44
CA GLU A 12 -26.28 3.50 0.02
C GLU A 12 -24.86 3.68 0.54
N THR A 13 -23.86 3.07 -0.11
CA THR A 13 -22.45 3.21 0.24
C THR A 13 -21.96 4.64 0.02
N VAL A 14 -22.29 5.22 -1.13
CA VAL A 14 -21.93 6.60 -1.48
C VAL A 14 -22.63 7.60 -0.55
N ALA A 15 -23.94 7.43 -0.32
CA ALA A 15 -24.69 8.29 0.60
C ALA A 15 -24.11 8.23 2.03
N ARG A 16 -23.73 7.05 2.54
CA ARG A 16 -23.09 6.89 3.86
C ARG A 16 -21.76 7.66 3.94
N TYR A 17 -20.95 7.62 2.88
CA TYR A 17 -19.70 8.37 2.79
C TYR A 17 -19.94 9.87 2.91
N PHE A 18 -20.82 10.42 2.10
CA PHE A 18 -21.12 11.87 2.10
C PHE A 18 -21.78 12.32 3.40
N ASN A 19 -22.73 11.56 3.96
CA ASN A 19 -23.35 11.87 5.25
C ASN A 19 -22.33 11.92 6.40
N PHE A 20 -21.36 10.99 6.39
CA PHE A 20 -20.27 11.01 7.36
C PHE A 20 -19.42 12.27 7.23
N PHE A 21 -18.97 12.61 6.01
CA PHE A 21 -18.11 13.77 5.81
C PHE A 21 -18.83 15.10 6.07
N GLU A 22 -20.08 15.26 5.69
CA GLU A 22 -20.86 16.46 6.04
C GLU A 22 -20.90 16.68 7.55
N LYS A 23 -21.27 15.65 8.31
CA LYS A 23 -21.30 15.69 9.78
C LYS A 23 -19.91 15.98 10.35
N HIS A 24 -18.87 15.32 9.83
CA HIS A 24 -17.49 15.50 10.27
C HIS A 24 -17.00 16.93 10.03
N LEU A 25 -17.17 17.47 8.81
CA LEU A 25 -16.72 18.82 8.44
C LEU A 25 -17.47 19.90 9.24
N GLU A 26 -18.78 19.72 9.46
CA GLU A 26 -19.55 20.64 10.28
C GLU A 26 -19.09 20.63 11.73
N THR A 27 -18.89 19.44 12.32
CA THR A 27 -18.55 19.30 13.76
C THR A 27 -17.08 19.57 14.07
N LYS A 28 -16.14 19.24 13.16
CA LYS A 28 -14.69 19.35 13.41
C LYS A 28 -14.03 20.56 12.76
N CYS A 29 -14.54 20.98 11.59
CA CYS A 29 -13.99 22.14 10.85
C CYS A 29 -14.89 23.36 10.92
N GLY A 30 -16.12 23.25 11.45
CA GLY A 30 -17.11 24.31 11.46
C GLY A 30 -17.59 24.71 10.06
N TYR A 31 -17.47 23.81 9.08
CA TYR A 31 -17.83 24.06 7.68
C TYR A 31 -19.05 23.25 7.28
N LYS A 32 -20.13 23.95 6.91
CA LYS A 32 -21.34 23.34 6.36
C LYS A 32 -21.21 23.22 4.85
N VAL A 33 -21.27 21.99 4.35
CA VAL A 33 -21.15 21.69 2.91
C VAL A 33 -22.37 22.25 2.15
N GLU A 34 -22.12 23.01 1.11
CA GLU A 34 -23.17 23.53 0.22
C GLU A 34 -23.83 22.39 -0.57
N LYS A 35 -25.17 22.40 -0.68
CA LYS A 35 -25.90 21.34 -1.39
C LYS A 35 -25.47 21.15 -2.84
N SER A 36 -25.11 22.23 -3.54
CA SER A 36 -24.60 22.19 -4.91
C SER A 36 -23.29 21.41 -5.00
N VAL A 37 -22.36 21.68 -4.09
CA VAL A 37 -21.07 20.98 -4.00
C VAL A 37 -21.26 19.50 -3.66
N ARG A 38 -22.12 19.21 -2.68
CA ARG A 38 -22.44 17.82 -2.33
C ARG A 38 -23.00 17.07 -3.53
N ASN A 39 -24.02 17.63 -4.18
CA ASN A 39 -24.68 16.98 -5.30
C ASN A 39 -23.72 16.71 -6.46
N GLU A 40 -22.84 17.65 -6.78
CA GLU A 40 -21.85 17.46 -7.84
C GLU A 40 -20.86 16.34 -7.50
N LEU A 41 -20.31 16.34 -6.30
CA LEU A 41 -19.36 15.31 -5.83
C LEU A 41 -20.05 13.93 -5.76
N GLU A 42 -21.23 13.85 -5.18
CA GLU A 42 -21.98 12.60 -5.03
C GLU A 42 -22.35 12.01 -6.40
N THR A 43 -22.81 12.84 -7.34
CA THR A 43 -23.12 12.42 -8.73
C THR A 43 -21.87 11.91 -9.44
N ALA A 44 -20.74 12.60 -9.31
CA ALA A 44 -19.49 12.17 -9.95
C ALA A 44 -18.96 10.84 -9.38
N VAL A 45 -19.14 10.60 -8.07
CA VAL A 45 -18.77 9.32 -7.45
C VAL A 45 -19.74 8.21 -7.87
N LEU A 46 -21.05 8.49 -7.89
CA LEU A 46 -22.07 7.53 -8.36
C LEU A 46 -21.83 7.09 -9.80
N ASN A 47 -21.44 8.03 -10.67
CA ASN A 47 -21.13 7.80 -12.07
C ASN A 47 -19.71 7.23 -12.31
N LEU A 48 -18.94 6.96 -11.25
CA LEU A 48 -17.57 6.44 -11.36
C LEU A 48 -16.62 7.34 -12.17
N GLU A 49 -16.83 8.66 -12.11
CA GLU A 49 -15.95 9.65 -12.75
C GLU A 49 -14.74 9.97 -11.85
N VAL A 50 -14.96 10.01 -10.54
CA VAL A 50 -13.94 10.17 -9.52
C VAL A 50 -14.24 9.24 -8.35
N MET A 51 -13.19 8.83 -7.65
CA MET A 51 -13.32 7.95 -6.48
C MET A 51 -12.60 8.55 -5.28
N PRO A 52 -13.26 8.62 -4.11
CA PRO A 52 -12.55 8.88 -2.86
C PRO A 52 -11.65 7.69 -2.52
N SER A 53 -10.85 7.83 -1.48
CA SER A 53 -10.12 6.69 -0.92
C SER A 53 -11.07 5.51 -0.70
N MET A 54 -10.74 4.35 -1.29
CA MET A 54 -11.53 3.13 -1.09
C MET A 54 -11.64 2.75 0.39
N ARG A 55 -10.63 3.11 1.20
CA ARG A 55 -10.68 2.89 2.65
C ARG A 55 -11.69 3.80 3.31
N ALA A 56 -11.65 5.11 3.02
CA ALA A 56 -12.62 6.05 3.55
C ALA A 56 -14.05 5.70 3.10
N LEU A 57 -14.24 5.35 1.82
CA LEU A 57 -15.53 4.92 1.29
C LEU A 57 -16.08 3.68 2.03
N MET A 58 -15.22 2.69 2.29
CA MET A 58 -15.61 1.47 2.99
C MET A 58 -15.89 1.69 4.49
N THR A 59 -15.14 2.60 5.14
CA THR A 59 -15.14 2.75 6.61
C THR A 59 -15.90 3.98 7.12
N ALA A 60 -16.35 4.88 6.25
CA ALA A 60 -17.17 6.04 6.64
C ALA A 60 -18.37 5.63 7.51
N GLY A 61 -18.68 6.42 8.52
CA GLY A 61 -19.63 6.09 9.58
C GLY A 61 -18.94 5.61 10.86
N GLU A 62 -19.49 4.64 11.57
CA GLU A 62 -19.05 4.21 12.90
C GLU A 62 -17.55 3.87 13.00
N ALA A 63 -16.95 3.31 11.96
CA ALA A 63 -15.54 2.93 11.99
C ALA A 63 -14.64 4.16 12.04
N LEU A 64 -14.91 5.19 11.21
CA LEU A 64 -14.17 6.45 11.20
C LEU A 64 -14.52 7.33 12.41
N GLU A 65 -15.75 7.28 12.92
CA GLU A 65 -16.11 7.97 14.18
C GLU A 65 -15.32 7.44 15.39
N ARG A 66 -14.92 6.17 15.35
CA ARG A 66 -14.09 5.54 16.41
C ARG A 66 -12.62 5.87 16.28
N ASP A 67 -12.06 5.84 15.05
CA ASP A 67 -10.64 6.05 14.80
C ASP A 67 -10.39 6.35 13.32
N HIS A 68 -9.70 7.43 13.04
CA HIS A 68 -9.44 7.89 11.68
C HIS A 68 -8.39 7.07 10.93
N VAL A 69 -7.56 6.25 11.61
CA VAL A 69 -6.58 5.36 10.96
C VAL A 69 -7.24 4.47 9.91
N ALA A 70 -8.47 4.01 10.17
CA ALA A 70 -9.20 3.14 9.27
C ALA A 70 -9.51 3.77 7.88
N GLY A 71 -9.49 5.09 7.76
CA GLY A 71 -9.72 5.82 6.50
C GLY A 71 -8.50 5.89 5.59
N TYR A 72 -7.31 5.62 6.09
CA TYR A 72 -6.07 5.74 5.34
C TYR A 72 -5.64 4.41 4.71
N ASN A 73 -5.08 4.50 3.49
CA ASN A 73 -4.67 3.32 2.75
C ASN A 73 -3.32 2.77 3.21
N CYS A 74 -2.37 3.63 3.47
CA CYS A 74 -0.99 3.28 3.76
C CYS A 74 -0.32 4.27 4.72
N ALA A 75 0.79 3.82 5.33
CA ALA A 75 1.62 4.60 6.23
C ALA A 75 3.10 4.29 6.03
N PHE A 76 3.98 5.08 6.65
CA PHE A 76 5.40 4.79 6.76
C PHE A 76 5.89 4.95 8.20
N VAL A 77 6.78 4.04 8.65
CA VAL A 77 7.35 4.01 10.00
C VAL A 77 8.84 3.66 9.95
N ALA A 78 9.68 4.46 10.60
CA ALA A 78 11.07 4.09 10.88
C ALA A 78 11.15 3.27 12.18
N LEU A 79 11.88 2.13 12.17
CA LEU A 79 12.04 1.26 13.34
C LEU A 79 13.14 1.79 14.26
N ASN A 80 12.89 2.95 14.88
CA ASN A 80 13.85 3.66 15.73
C ASN A 80 13.45 3.67 17.22
N ARG A 81 12.35 3.02 17.59
CA ARG A 81 11.82 2.92 18.95
C ARG A 81 10.93 1.69 19.10
N LEU A 82 10.82 1.14 20.31
CA LEU A 82 10.01 -0.04 20.60
C LEU A 82 8.54 0.16 20.23
N ARG A 83 8.01 1.35 20.50
CA ARG A 83 6.61 1.67 20.21
C ARG A 83 6.25 1.57 18.71
N ALA A 84 7.23 1.60 17.81
CA ALA A 84 6.97 1.42 16.38
C ALA A 84 6.34 0.05 16.07
N PHE A 85 6.69 -0.99 16.81
CA PHE A 85 6.17 -2.34 16.59
C PHE A 85 4.68 -2.48 16.93
N ASP A 86 4.24 -1.96 18.08
CA ASP A 86 2.82 -2.00 18.47
C ASP A 86 1.96 -1.04 17.63
N GLU A 87 2.51 0.09 17.20
CA GLU A 87 1.87 1.00 16.27
C GLU A 87 1.66 0.34 14.89
N ILE A 88 2.66 -0.39 14.36
CA ILE A 88 2.54 -1.16 13.12
C ILE A 88 1.45 -2.23 13.25
N LEU A 89 1.43 -2.99 14.36
CA LEU A 89 0.38 -3.97 14.62
C LEU A 89 -1.01 -3.32 14.57
N TYR A 90 -1.18 -2.20 15.26
CA TYR A 90 -2.44 -1.47 15.29
C TYR A 90 -2.89 -0.96 13.91
N ILE A 91 -1.95 -0.34 13.17
CA ILE A 91 -2.19 0.19 11.82
C ILE A 91 -2.61 -0.93 10.86
N LEU A 92 -1.89 -2.04 10.86
CA LEU A 92 -2.22 -3.20 10.04
C LEU A 92 -3.59 -3.80 10.41
N MET A 93 -3.94 -3.88 11.70
CA MET A 93 -5.28 -4.31 12.14
C MET A 93 -6.39 -3.33 11.73
N CYS A 94 -6.07 -2.06 11.49
CA CYS A 94 -6.99 -1.12 10.85
C CYS A 94 -7.10 -1.33 9.33
N GLY A 95 -6.33 -2.27 8.76
CA GLY A 95 -6.31 -2.61 7.34
C GLY A 95 -5.50 -1.63 6.48
N THR A 96 -4.64 -0.84 7.09
CA THR A 96 -3.74 0.12 6.44
C THR A 96 -2.40 -0.57 6.17
N GLY A 97 -1.87 -0.47 4.95
CA GLY A 97 -0.54 -1.00 4.59
C GLY A 97 0.58 -0.16 5.20
N VAL A 98 1.75 -0.77 5.45
CA VAL A 98 2.87 -0.09 6.09
C VAL A 98 4.15 -0.24 5.30
N GLY A 99 4.78 0.89 4.93
CA GLY A 99 6.19 0.94 4.61
C GLY A 99 6.99 1.10 5.90
N PHE A 100 8.11 0.41 6.01
CA PHE A 100 8.96 0.53 7.20
C PHE A 100 10.44 0.52 6.83
N SER A 101 11.27 1.14 7.68
CA SER A 101 12.72 1.14 7.48
C SER A 101 13.45 0.42 8.60
N VAL A 102 14.33 -0.49 8.21
CA VAL A 102 15.28 -1.20 9.06
C VAL A 102 16.73 -0.76 8.80
N GLU A 103 16.92 0.43 8.21
CA GLU A 103 18.27 0.99 8.02
C GLU A 103 18.99 1.14 9.36
N GLN A 104 20.31 0.96 9.37
CA GLN A 104 21.14 0.99 10.58
C GLN A 104 20.97 2.29 11.37
N GLN A 105 20.80 3.42 10.68
CA GLN A 105 20.56 4.72 11.32
C GLN A 105 19.30 4.76 12.21
N PHE A 106 18.33 3.88 11.96
CA PHE A 106 17.11 3.75 12.76
C PHE A 106 17.24 2.62 13.79
N VAL A 107 17.60 1.41 13.35
CA VAL A 107 17.70 0.22 14.20
C VAL A 107 18.69 0.43 15.35
N ASN A 108 19.79 1.15 15.13
CA ASN A 108 20.77 1.48 16.16
C ASN A 108 20.22 2.36 17.29
N LYS A 109 19.02 2.97 17.12
CA LYS A 109 18.34 3.72 18.18
C LYS A 109 17.50 2.84 19.10
N LEU A 110 17.27 1.58 18.72
CA LEU A 110 16.60 0.62 19.60
C LEU A 110 17.44 0.32 20.84
N PRO A 111 16.82 -0.02 21.96
CA PRO A 111 17.54 -0.34 23.18
C PRO A 111 18.37 -1.62 23.03
N THR A 112 19.41 -1.73 23.83
CA THR A 112 20.14 -2.99 24.05
C THR A 112 19.25 -3.92 24.88
N ILE A 113 19.22 -5.19 24.51
CA ILE A 113 18.45 -6.23 25.20
C ILE A 113 19.27 -6.73 26.40
N ALA A 114 18.60 -7.07 27.48
CA ALA A 114 19.24 -7.63 28.67
C ALA A 114 20.09 -8.87 28.31
N GLU A 115 21.19 -9.08 29.06
CA GLU A 115 22.08 -10.22 28.87
C GLU A 115 21.46 -11.55 29.30
N GLU A 116 20.62 -11.49 30.33
CA GLU A 116 19.97 -12.67 30.91
C GLU A 116 18.43 -12.54 30.81
N PHE A 117 17.78 -13.69 30.66
CA PHE A 117 16.32 -13.82 30.63
C PHE A 117 15.86 -14.70 31.80
N SER A 118 14.81 -14.21 32.47
CA SER A 118 14.13 -14.96 33.55
C SER A 118 12.62 -14.94 33.33
N ASP A 119 11.95 -16.00 33.78
CA ASP A 119 10.49 -16.05 33.81
C ASP A 119 9.96 -15.03 34.82
N SER A 120 8.97 -14.27 34.42
CA SER A 120 8.29 -13.27 35.24
C SER A 120 6.93 -13.78 35.71
N ASP A 121 6.53 -13.37 36.92
CA ASP A 121 5.16 -13.61 37.43
C ASP A 121 4.11 -12.70 36.78
N THR A 122 4.56 -11.74 35.97
CA THR A 122 3.66 -10.84 35.22
C THR A 122 2.79 -11.63 34.25
N VAL A 123 1.48 -11.42 34.30
CA VAL A 123 0.51 -12.00 33.35
C VAL A 123 -0.08 -10.92 32.50
N ILE A 124 0.23 -10.91 31.19
CA ILE A 124 -0.35 -9.99 30.22
C ILE A 124 -1.75 -10.47 29.86
N VAL A 125 -2.79 -9.73 30.29
CA VAL A 125 -4.19 -10.03 29.95
C VAL A 125 -4.56 -9.33 28.63
N VAL A 126 -4.92 -10.14 27.64
CA VAL A 126 -5.24 -9.63 26.30
C VAL A 126 -6.74 -9.34 26.18
N GLU A 127 -7.09 -8.06 26.01
CA GLU A 127 -8.47 -7.65 25.76
C GLU A 127 -8.90 -7.92 24.30
N ASP A 128 -10.18 -8.29 24.08
CA ASP A 128 -10.75 -8.61 22.77
C ASP A 128 -11.03 -7.37 21.91
N SER A 129 -9.96 -6.63 21.59
CA SER A 129 -10.00 -5.43 20.75
C SER A 129 -8.64 -5.18 20.08
N LYS A 130 -8.62 -4.41 18.98
CA LYS A 130 -7.38 -3.98 18.33
C LYS A 130 -6.43 -3.25 19.29
N ILE A 131 -6.99 -2.36 20.12
CA ILE A 131 -6.21 -1.62 21.11
C ILE A 131 -5.70 -2.58 22.20
N GLY A 132 -6.50 -3.55 22.61
CA GLY A 132 -6.11 -4.57 23.59
C GLY A 132 -4.92 -5.40 23.10
N TRP A 133 -4.97 -5.87 21.86
CA TRP A 133 -3.87 -6.61 21.24
C TRP A 133 -2.59 -5.77 21.15
N ALA A 134 -2.71 -4.52 20.67
CA ALA A 134 -1.57 -3.61 20.55
C ALA A 134 -0.97 -3.25 21.92
N LYS A 135 -1.79 -3.04 22.96
CA LYS A 135 -1.31 -2.79 24.34
C LYS A 135 -0.59 -4.00 24.91
N ALA A 136 -1.17 -5.20 24.79
CA ALA A 136 -0.54 -6.44 25.25
C ALA A 136 0.81 -6.69 24.55
N TYR A 137 0.87 -6.44 23.25
CA TYR A 137 2.12 -6.56 22.48
C TYR A 137 3.17 -5.52 22.91
N LYS A 138 2.76 -4.26 23.13
CA LYS A 138 3.63 -3.22 23.67
C LYS A 138 4.23 -3.61 25.02
N GLU A 139 3.42 -4.15 25.93
CA GLU A 139 3.85 -4.62 27.24
C GLU A 139 4.86 -5.77 27.11
N LEU A 140 4.57 -6.78 26.28
CA LEU A 140 5.50 -7.86 25.98
C LEU A 140 6.87 -7.33 25.51
N MET A 141 6.90 -6.44 24.52
CA MET A 141 8.14 -5.89 23.98
C MET A 141 8.95 -5.15 25.04
N SER A 142 8.29 -4.41 25.94
CA SER A 142 8.96 -3.70 27.04
C SER A 142 9.57 -4.66 28.06
N LEU A 143 8.88 -5.72 28.42
CA LEU A 143 9.37 -6.75 29.35
C LEU A 143 10.55 -7.52 28.76
N LEU A 144 10.48 -7.89 27.48
CA LEU A 144 11.55 -8.62 26.79
C LEU A 144 12.84 -7.81 26.69
N VAL A 145 12.78 -6.49 26.50
CA VAL A 145 13.98 -5.64 26.56
C VAL A 145 14.67 -5.73 27.93
N GLY A 146 13.87 -5.79 29.00
CA GLY A 146 14.37 -5.96 30.38
C GLY A 146 14.73 -7.40 30.76
N GLY A 147 14.71 -8.34 29.84
CA GLY A 147 15.02 -9.75 30.10
C GLY A 147 13.93 -10.53 30.85
N GLN A 148 12.72 -9.99 30.91
CA GLN A 148 11.59 -10.64 31.60
C GLN A 148 10.69 -11.36 30.60
N ILE A 149 10.40 -12.64 30.85
CA ILE A 149 9.49 -13.46 30.04
C ILE A 149 8.15 -13.55 30.77
N PRO A 150 7.12 -12.78 30.34
CA PRO A 150 5.81 -12.82 31.00
C PRO A 150 5.01 -14.05 30.57
N LYS A 151 4.03 -14.39 31.40
CA LYS A 151 2.89 -15.23 31.01
C LYS A 151 1.86 -14.36 30.28
N TRP A 152 0.96 -14.97 29.51
CA TRP A 152 -0.16 -14.27 28.88
C TRP A 152 -1.46 -15.03 29.03
N ASP A 153 -2.54 -14.27 29.17
CA ASP A 153 -3.92 -14.76 29.25
C ASP A 153 -4.73 -14.21 28.07
N THR A 154 -5.11 -15.08 27.16
CA THR A 154 -5.92 -14.78 25.96
C THR A 154 -7.37 -15.25 26.10
N SER A 155 -7.82 -15.65 27.29
CA SER A 155 -9.16 -16.21 27.56
C SER A 155 -10.31 -15.28 27.16
N LYS A 156 -10.08 -13.96 27.22
CA LYS A 156 -11.05 -12.95 26.81
C LYS A 156 -11.17 -12.78 25.30
N VAL A 157 -10.19 -13.26 24.52
CA VAL A 157 -10.18 -13.09 23.06
C VAL A 157 -11.18 -14.04 22.42
N ARG A 158 -12.05 -13.50 21.56
CA ARG A 158 -13.07 -14.29 20.86
C ARG A 158 -12.45 -15.43 20.07
N GLY A 159 -13.16 -16.57 20.02
CA GLY A 159 -12.72 -17.75 19.28
C GLY A 159 -12.65 -17.54 17.77
N ALA A 160 -11.89 -18.40 17.09
CA ALA A 160 -11.79 -18.41 15.63
C ALA A 160 -13.17 -18.61 14.97
N GLY A 161 -13.42 -17.89 13.89
CA GLY A 161 -14.70 -17.93 13.16
C GLY A 161 -15.78 -16.99 13.67
N ALA A 162 -15.62 -16.36 14.84
CA ALA A 162 -16.57 -15.37 15.35
C ALA A 162 -16.69 -14.15 14.40
N ARG A 163 -17.90 -13.60 14.24
CA ARG A 163 -18.13 -12.46 13.33
C ARG A 163 -17.45 -11.19 13.82
N LEU A 164 -16.75 -10.48 12.92
CA LEU A 164 -16.20 -9.17 13.21
C LEU A 164 -17.26 -8.08 13.03
N LYS A 165 -17.39 -7.20 14.03
CA LYS A 165 -18.48 -6.20 14.07
C LYS A 165 -18.25 -5.01 13.13
N THR A 166 -17.00 -4.61 12.90
CA THR A 166 -16.68 -3.31 12.28
C THR A 166 -16.36 -3.41 10.78
N PHE A 167 -15.58 -4.42 10.35
CA PHE A 167 -15.10 -4.53 8.97
C PHE A 167 -15.69 -5.71 8.20
N GLY A 168 -16.57 -6.48 8.83
CA GLY A 168 -16.98 -7.78 8.31
C GLY A 168 -15.87 -8.84 8.45
N GLY A 169 -16.09 -10.04 7.92
CA GLY A 169 -15.16 -11.15 8.06
C GLY A 169 -15.27 -11.88 9.41
N ARG A 170 -14.31 -12.79 9.64
CA ARG A 170 -14.29 -13.68 10.80
C ARG A 170 -13.01 -13.52 11.60
N ALA A 171 -13.09 -13.65 12.92
CA ALA A 171 -11.96 -13.61 13.83
C ALA A 171 -11.02 -14.81 13.60
N SER A 172 -9.73 -14.58 13.75
CA SER A 172 -8.69 -15.63 13.70
C SER A 172 -8.57 -16.43 15.01
N GLY A 173 -9.18 -15.93 16.10
CA GLY A 173 -8.92 -16.42 17.44
C GLY A 173 -7.60 -15.92 18.04
N PRO A 174 -7.22 -16.35 19.25
CA PRO A 174 -6.03 -15.86 19.96
C PRO A 174 -4.71 -16.44 19.43
N ARG A 175 -4.72 -17.65 18.87
CA ARG A 175 -3.52 -18.41 18.49
C ARG A 175 -2.50 -17.60 17.65
N PRO A 176 -2.88 -16.84 16.62
CA PRO A 176 -1.90 -16.05 15.86
C PRO A 176 -1.14 -15.04 16.72
N LEU A 177 -1.81 -14.38 17.69
CA LEU A 177 -1.16 -13.45 18.61
C LEU A 177 -0.18 -14.16 19.54
N GLU A 178 -0.56 -15.32 20.06
CA GLU A 178 0.33 -16.16 20.88
C GLU A 178 1.57 -16.61 20.09
N ASP A 179 1.40 -16.95 18.82
CA ASP A 179 2.51 -17.31 17.92
C ASP A 179 3.46 -16.12 17.69
N LEU A 180 2.94 -14.90 17.60
CA LEU A 180 3.76 -13.68 17.57
C LEU A 180 4.53 -13.50 18.88
N PHE A 181 3.87 -13.70 20.03
CA PHE A 181 4.51 -13.54 21.33
C PHE A 181 5.67 -14.52 21.50
N ARG A 182 5.48 -15.81 21.18
CA ARG A 182 6.53 -16.83 21.20
C ARG A 182 7.68 -16.47 20.24
N PHE A 183 7.35 -16.05 19.02
CA PHE A 183 8.37 -15.62 18.05
C PHE A 183 9.23 -14.46 18.58
N CYS A 184 8.60 -13.47 19.24
CA CYS A 184 9.36 -12.37 19.84
C CYS A 184 10.23 -12.83 21.01
N VAL A 185 9.73 -13.68 21.91
CA VAL A 185 10.52 -14.26 23.00
C VAL A 185 11.77 -14.95 22.47
N ASP A 186 11.62 -15.81 21.46
CA ASP A 186 12.74 -16.54 20.86
C ASP A 186 13.75 -15.60 20.18
N THR A 187 13.26 -14.57 19.49
CA THR A 187 14.11 -13.59 18.81
C THR A 187 14.90 -12.76 19.81
N PHE A 188 14.27 -12.30 20.89
CA PHE A 188 14.93 -11.50 21.93
C PHE A 188 15.94 -12.33 22.73
N LYS A 189 15.65 -13.58 23.06
CA LYS A 189 16.62 -14.50 23.67
C LYS A 189 17.90 -14.68 22.81
N LYS A 190 17.74 -14.82 21.49
CA LYS A 190 18.88 -14.89 20.55
C LYS A 190 19.67 -13.59 20.47
N ALA A 191 19.07 -12.47 20.84
CA ALA A 191 19.67 -11.14 20.82
C ALA A 191 20.16 -10.68 22.21
N ALA A 192 20.22 -11.57 23.21
CA ALA A 192 20.69 -11.24 24.56
C ALA A 192 22.03 -10.52 24.55
N GLY A 193 22.17 -9.47 25.36
CA GLY A 193 23.39 -8.65 25.50
C GLY A 193 23.70 -7.72 24.32
N ARG A 194 22.86 -7.67 23.27
CA ARG A 194 23.06 -6.82 22.09
C ARG A 194 21.77 -6.16 21.63
N LYS A 195 21.88 -5.31 20.64
CA LYS A 195 20.72 -4.76 19.92
C LYS A 195 20.21 -5.76 18.87
N LEU A 196 18.92 -5.64 18.53
CA LEU A 196 18.35 -6.33 17.38
C LEU A 196 19.06 -5.91 16.09
N THR A 197 19.31 -6.85 15.21
CA THR A 197 19.84 -6.61 13.87
C THR A 197 18.70 -6.19 12.91
N SER A 198 19.06 -5.62 11.76
CA SER A 198 18.10 -5.23 10.71
C SER A 198 17.17 -6.37 10.30
N ILE A 199 17.72 -7.58 10.12
CA ILE A 199 16.94 -8.75 9.72
C ILE A 199 16.01 -9.26 10.84
N GLU A 200 16.42 -9.20 12.10
CA GLU A 200 15.56 -9.57 13.24
C GLU A 200 14.38 -8.59 13.37
N VAL A 201 14.65 -7.29 13.23
CA VAL A 201 13.59 -6.25 13.20
C VAL A 201 12.64 -6.46 12.03
N HIS A 202 13.17 -6.73 10.84
CA HIS A 202 12.39 -7.06 9.64
C HIS A 202 11.49 -8.28 9.88
N ASP A 203 12.03 -9.36 10.43
CA ASP A 203 11.31 -10.61 10.65
C ASP A 203 10.20 -10.45 11.69
N ILE A 204 10.41 -9.65 12.74
CA ILE A 204 9.36 -9.29 13.71
C ILE A 204 8.22 -8.53 13.00
N VAL A 205 8.51 -7.54 12.15
CA VAL A 205 7.47 -6.79 11.43
C VAL A 205 6.72 -7.69 10.44
N CYS A 206 7.42 -8.59 9.76
CA CYS A 206 6.78 -9.58 8.91
C CYS A 206 5.87 -10.54 9.71
N LYS A 207 6.29 -10.95 10.91
CA LYS A 207 5.47 -11.79 11.80
C LYS A 207 4.24 -11.05 12.31
N ILE A 208 4.34 -9.75 12.62
CA ILE A 208 3.19 -8.89 12.92
C ILE A 208 2.19 -8.89 11.76
N ALA A 209 2.67 -8.77 10.52
CA ALA A 209 1.80 -8.79 9.36
C ALA A 209 1.11 -10.14 9.14
N GLU A 210 1.78 -11.25 9.46
CA GLU A 210 1.24 -12.60 9.36
C GLU A 210 -0.01 -12.78 10.22
N ILE A 211 0.01 -12.27 11.45
CA ILE A 211 -1.12 -12.43 12.39
C ILE A 211 -2.33 -11.55 12.07
N VAL A 212 -2.15 -10.48 11.29
CA VAL A 212 -3.24 -9.56 10.93
C VAL A 212 -4.13 -10.12 9.82
N VAL A 213 -3.86 -11.30 9.28
CA VAL A 213 -4.68 -11.94 8.25
C VAL A 213 -6.05 -12.30 8.82
N VAL A 214 -6.95 -11.35 8.76
CA VAL A 214 -8.38 -11.57 9.03
C VAL A 214 -9.01 -12.08 7.74
N GLY A 215 -9.65 -13.26 7.81
CA GLY A 215 -10.28 -13.91 6.66
C GLY A 215 -11.11 -12.94 5.82
N GLY A 216 -10.71 -12.73 4.58
CA GLY A 216 -11.49 -12.04 3.55
C GLY A 216 -11.44 -10.51 3.51
N VAL A 217 -10.84 -9.79 4.48
CA VAL A 217 -10.95 -8.31 4.48
C VAL A 217 -9.77 -7.61 3.83
N ARG A 218 -8.54 -7.99 4.09
CA ARG A 218 -7.33 -7.53 3.38
C ARG A 218 -6.12 -8.37 3.81
N ARG A 219 -5.22 -8.62 2.87
CA ARG A 219 -3.87 -9.09 3.19
C ARG A 219 -3.03 -7.92 3.69
N SER A 220 -2.11 -8.16 4.61
CA SER A 220 -1.09 -7.19 5.00
C SER A 220 -0.27 -6.80 3.77
N ALA A 221 -0.01 -5.51 3.63
CA ALA A 221 0.87 -4.99 2.59
C ALA A 221 2.04 -4.29 3.27
N LEU A 222 3.25 -4.79 3.06
CA LEU A 222 4.47 -4.25 3.63
C LEU A 222 5.51 -3.92 2.55
N ILE A 223 6.31 -2.90 2.82
CA ILE A 223 7.59 -2.69 2.17
C ILE A 223 8.66 -2.42 3.21
N SER A 224 9.80 -3.10 3.11
CA SER A 224 10.97 -2.92 3.95
C SER A 224 12.04 -2.12 3.22
N LEU A 225 12.55 -1.08 3.85
CA LEU A 225 13.69 -0.30 3.38
C LEU A 225 14.91 -0.63 4.21
N SER A 226 16.05 -0.94 3.57
CA SER A 226 17.32 -1.30 4.23
C SER A 226 18.50 -0.60 3.55
N ASP A 227 19.63 -0.51 4.24
CA ASP A 227 20.85 0.02 3.63
C ASP A 227 21.33 -0.87 2.47
N LEU A 228 21.93 -0.24 1.45
CA LEU A 228 22.42 -0.93 0.25
C LEU A 228 23.44 -2.02 0.59
N ASN A 229 24.31 -1.74 1.55
CA ASN A 229 25.39 -2.64 2.00
C ASN A 229 25.00 -3.59 3.13
N ASP A 230 23.71 -3.71 3.45
CA ASP A 230 23.22 -4.65 4.46
C ASP A 230 23.11 -6.07 3.85
N GLU A 231 24.16 -6.88 4.02
CA GLU A 231 24.24 -8.24 3.49
C GLU A 231 23.17 -9.18 4.07
N ARG A 232 22.71 -8.95 5.32
CA ARG A 232 21.64 -9.76 5.92
C ARG A 232 20.31 -9.50 5.20
N MET A 233 20.03 -8.24 4.92
CA MET A 233 18.82 -7.87 4.17
C MET A 233 18.91 -8.23 2.68
N ARG A 234 20.12 -8.17 2.11
CA ARG A 234 20.38 -8.62 0.73
C ARG A 234 20.10 -10.11 0.58
N GLY A 235 20.52 -10.92 1.56
CA GLY A 235 20.30 -12.36 1.59
C GLY A 235 18.97 -12.80 2.21
N ALA A 236 18.05 -11.89 2.59
CA ALA A 236 16.85 -12.22 3.37
C ALA A 236 15.94 -13.25 2.70
N LYS A 237 15.91 -13.27 1.37
CA LYS A 237 15.07 -14.17 0.55
C LYS A 237 15.91 -15.00 -0.42
N THR A 238 17.08 -15.47 0.00
CA THR A 238 17.93 -16.36 -0.78
C THR A 238 17.75 -17.82 -0.35
N GLY A 239 17.98 -18.77 -1.26
CA GLY A 239 17.80 -20.20 -0.99
C GLY A 239 16.35 -20.56 -0.66
N ALA A 240 16.14 -21.60 0.13
CA ALA A 240 14.83 -22.09 0.56
C ALA A 240 14.28 -21.28 1.77
N TRP A 241 14.35 -19.95 1.73
CA TRP A 241 13.95 -19.06 2.82
C TRP A 241 12.50 -19.26 3.30
N TRP A 242 11.61 -19.72 2.41
CA TRP A 242 10.19 -19.97 2.74
C TRP A 242 9.97 -21.14 3.70
N GLU A 243 10.93 -22.05 3.84
CA GLU A 243 10.83 -23.17 4.79
C GLU A 243 11.01 -22.70 6.23
N ALA A 244 12.02 -21.85 6.48
CA ALA A 244 12.37 -21.38 7.81
C ALA A 244 11.76 -20.01 8.16
N ASN A 245 11.49 -19.16 7.17
CA ASN A 245 11.11 -17.76 7.35
C ASN A 245 9.96 -17.34 6.40
N ALA A 246 8.91 -18.16 6.33
CA ALA A 246 7.75 -17.94 5.43
C ALA A 246 7.08 -16.56 5.60
N GLN A 247 7.16 -15.95 6.79
CA GLN A 247 6.65 -14.60 7.07
C GLN A 247 7.30 -13.52 6.19
N ARG A 248 8.54 -13.71 5.70
CA ARG A 248 9.25 -12.76 4.81
C ARG A 248 8.54 -12.54 3.48
N ALA A 249 7.66 -13.47 3.06
CA ALA A 249 6.82 -13.31 1.88
C ALA A 249 5.84 -12.12 1.96
N LEU A 250 5.62 -11.57 3.15
CA LEU A 250 4.66 -10.49 3.40
C LEU A 250 5.24 -9.09 3.14
N ALA A 251 6.56 -8.94 3.05
CA ALA A 251 7.21 -7.66 2.79
C ALA A 251 7.95 -7.68 1.45
N ASN A 252 7.78 -6.61 0.67
CA ASN A 252 8.67 -6.30 -0.42
C ASN A 252 9.95 -5.69 0.15
N ASN A 253 11.13 -6.17 -0.23
CA ASN A 253 12.40 -5.65 0.26
C ASN A 253 13.00 -4.65 -0.73
N SER A 254 13.57 -3.54 -0.25
CA SER A 254 14.20 -2.53 -1.09
C SER A 254 15.46 -1.97 -0.46
N ALA A 255 16.52 -1.84 -1.27
CA ALA A 255 17.73 -1.12 -0.91
C ALA A 255 17.52 0.39 -1.06
N VAL A 256 18.00 1.15 -0.09
CA VAL A 256 17.92 2.62 -0.11
C VAL A 256 19.18 3.20 -0.73
N TYR A 257 19.01 3.97 -1.79
CA TYR A 257 20.07 4.80 -2.37
C TYR A 257 19.98 6.22 -1.80
N LYS A 258 21.05 6.65 -1.14
CA LYS A 258 21.18 7.99 -0.55
C LYS A 258 21.86 8.97 -1.52
N GLU A 259 22.52 8.42 -2.54
CA GLU A 259 23.22 9.11 -3.62
C GLU A 259 23.18 8.24 -4.88
N ARG A 260 23.60 8.79 -6.02
CA ARG A 260 23.76 8.00 -7.25
C ARG A 260 24.90 7.01 -7.06
N PRO A 261 24.68 5.70 -7.18
CA PRO A 261 25.74 4.72 -7.04
C PRO A 261 26.75 4.82 -8.19
N GLU A 262 27.97 4.40 -7.95
CA GLU A 262 28.95 4.12 -9.00
C GLU A 262 28.40 3.06 -9.97
N VAL A 263 28.82 3.14 -11.24
CA VAL A 263 28.33 2.24 -12.30
C VAL A 263 28.52 0.77 -11.93
N GLY A 264 29.68 0.41 -11.37
CA GLY A 264 29.99 -0.95 -10.96
C GLY A 264 29.01 -1.47 -9.93
N THR A 265 28.81 -0.73 -8.82
CA THR A 265 27.87 -1.09 -7.74
C THR A 265 26.42 -1.19 -8.25
N PHE A 266 26.02 -0.27 -9.14
CA PHE A 266 24.70 -0.35 -9.75
C PHE A 266 24.55 -1.60 -10.60
N MET A 267 25.54 -1.92 -11.44
CA MET A 267 25.51 -3.09 -12.32
C MET A 267 25.55 -4.41 -11.55
N GLU A 268 26.25 -4.49 -10.43
CA GLU A 268 26.22 -5.66 -9.53
C GLU A 268 24.81 -5.90 -8.97
N GLU A 269 24.16 -4.85 -8.50
CA GLU A 269 22.79 -4.94 -7.98
C GLU A 269 21.79 -5.26 -9.10
N TRP A 270 21.96 -4.65 -10.28
CA TRP A 270 21.16 -4.90 -11.47
C TRP A 270 21.28 -6.35 -11.98
N LEU A 271 22.51 -6.87 -12.02
CA LEU A 271 22.77 -8.27 -12.39
C LEU A 271 22.27 -9.25 -11.32
N SER A 272 22.33 -8.87 -10.06
CA SER A 272 21.71 -9.66 -8.97
C SER A 272 20.21 -9.77 -9.17
N LEU A 273 19.51 -8.69 -9.52
CA LEU A 273 18.09 -8.69 -9.87
C LEU A 273 17.81 -9.56 -11.11
N TYR A 274 18.64 -9.46 -12.15
CA TYR A 274 18.53 -10.28 -13.36
C TYR A 274 18.75 -11.77 -13.08
N ASN A 275 19.82 -12.10 -12.36
CA ASN A 275 20.18 -13.49 -12.06
C ASN A 275 19.19 -14.14 -11.10
N SER A 276 18.54 -13.34 -10.25
CA SER A 276 17.51 -13.81 -9.35
C SER A 276 16.26 -14.27 -10.12
N LYS A 277 16.04 -13.78 -11.34
CA LYS A 277 14.86 -14.03 -12.19
C LYS A 277 13.53 -13.75 -11.49
N SER A 278 13.58 -13.06 -10.35
CA SER A 278 12.41 -12.62 -9.60
C SER A 278 12.54 -11.12 -9.36
N GLY A 279 11.89 -10.32 -10.20
CA GLY A 279 11.54 -8.96 -9.79
C GLY A 279 10.58 -9.04 -8.61
N GLU A 280 10.65 -8.07 -7.65
CA GLU A 280 9.57 -7.94 -6.69
C GLU A 280 8.25 -7.91 -7.45
N ARG A 281 7.48 -8.98 -7.36
CA ARG A 281 6.11 -8.98 -7.86
C ARG A 281 5.37 -7.91 -7.08
N GLY A 282 5.09 -6.79 -7.73
CA GLY A 282 4.14 -5.83 -7.19
C GLY A 282 2.89 -6.59 -6.77
N ILE A 283 2.27 -6.21 -5.68
CA ILE A 283 1.14 -6.85 -5.00
C ILE A 283 -0.03 -7.25 -5.95
N PHE A 284 0.05 -6.97 -7.24
CA PHE A 284 -1.06 -7.00 -8.18
C PHE A 284 -1.00 -8.02 -9.33
N ASN A 285 0.07 -8.79 -9.52
CA ASN A 285 0.09 -9.80 -10.57
C ASN A 285 0.22 -11.24 -10.04
N ARG A 286 -0.70 -11.62 -9.15
CA ARG A 286 -1.05 -13.03 -8.91
C ARG A 286 -2.21 -13.53 -9.78
N ASP A 287 -2.56 -12.81 -10.81
CA ASP A 287 -3.69 -13.17 -11.67
C ASP A 287 -3.27 -13.87 -12.97
N GLU A 288 -2.00 -14.21 -13.16
CA GLU A 288 -1.60 -15.14 -14.20
C GLU A 288 -1.35 -16.51 -13.60
N VAL A 289 -2.32 -17.35 -13.81
CA VAL A 289 -2.38 -18.73 -13.39
C VAL A 289 -1.43 -19.56 -14.24
N GLY A 290 -0.26 -19.84 -13.69
CA GLY A 290 0.23 -21.19 -13.79
C GLY A 290 -0.39 -21.99 -12.67
N THR A 291 -0.58 -23.27 -12.82
CA THR A 291 -0.99 -24.15 -11.74
C THR A 291 -0.08 -23.95 -10.52
N PHE A 292 -0.58 -24.22 -9.31
CA PHE A 292 0.24 -24.15 -8.07
C PHE A 292 1.64 -24.76 -8.25
N MET A 293 1.74 -25.85 -9.01
CA MET A 293 3.01 -26.52 -9.31
C MET A 293 3.92 -25.66 -10.20
N GLU A 294 3.39 -24.88 -11.12
CA GLU A 294 4.19 -23.99 -11.99
C GLU A 294 4.60 -22.72 -11.24
N GLU A 295 3.74 -22.15 -10.39
CA GLU A 295 4.13 -21.08 -9.46
C GLU A 295 5.17 -21.57 -8.42
N TRP A 296 4.98 -22.77 -7.90
CA TRP A 296 5.92 -23.41 -6.98
C TRP A 296 7.24 -23.77 -7.66
N LEU A 297 7.20 -24.34 -8.88
CA LEU A 297 8.38 -24.60 -9.71
C LEU A 297 9.07 -23.30 -10.14
N SER A 298 8.34 -22.24 -10.43
CA SER A 298 8.90 -20.93 -10.73
C SER A 298 9.60 -20.32 -9.51
N LEU A 299 9.01 -20.41 -8.31
CA LEU A 299 9.64 -20.01 -7.04
C LEU A 299 10.84 -20.89 -6.69
N TYR A 300 10.71 -22.20 -6.90
CA TYR A 300 11.78 -23.20 -6.68
C TYR A 300 12.93 -23.03 -7.69
N ASN A 301 12.62 -22.81 -8.96
CA ASN A 301 13.62 -22.64 -10.02
C ASN A 301 14.27 -21.25 -10.00
N SER A 302 13.61 -20.23 -9.41
CA SER A 302 14.16 -18.89 -9.35
C SER A 302 15.39 -18.78 -8.44
N LYS A 303 15.55 -19.68 -7.44
CA LYS A 303 16.67 -19.72 -6.47
C LYS A 303 17.01 -18.36 -5.83
N SER A 304 16.06 -17.44 -5.69
CA SER A 304 16.37 -16.04 -5.64
C SER A 304 15.69 -15.28 -4.53
N GLY A 305 16.36 -14.24 -4.06
CA GLY A 305 15.84 -13.20 -3.20
C GLY A 305 15.39 -11.98 -3.99
N GLU A 306 14.23 -11.43 -3.65
CA GLU A 306 13.72 -10.20 -4.22
C GLU A 306 14.33 -8.99 -3.52
N ARG A 307 14.82 -8.02 -4.28
CA ARG A 307 15.28 -6.75 -3.74
C ARG A 307 14.98 -5.62 -4.73
N GLY A 308 14.15 -4.65 -4.33
CA GLY A 308 13.90 -3.43 -5.08
C GLY A 308 14.91 -2.33 -4.73
N ILE A 309 14.82 -1.20 -5.43
CA ILE A 309 15.62 0.00 -5.19
C ILE A 309 14.69 1.15 -4.79
N PHE A 310 14.96 1.80 -3.66
CA PHE A 310 14.34 3.06 -3.25
C PHE A 310 15.37 4.18 -3.26
N ASN A 311 15.25 5.14 -4.17
CA ASN A 311 16.17 6.26 -4.29
C ASN A 311 15.67 7.45 -3.45
N ARG A 312 16.15 7.56 -2.20
CA ARG A 312 15.77 8.64 -1.29
C ARG A 312 16.30 10.00 -1.72
N ASP A 313 17.47 10.06 -2.34
CA ASP A 313 18.02 11.30 -2.86
C ASP A 313 17.13 11.90 -3.95
N ALA A 314 16.62 11.07 -4.88
CA ALA A 314 15.62 11.53 -5.85
C ALA A 314 14.29 11.95 -5.18
N ALA A 315 13.88 11.29 -4.10
CA ALA A 315 12.72 11.73 -3.30
C ALA A 315 12.94 13.13 -2.72
N LYS A 316 14.08 13.36 -2.09
CA LYS A 316 14.46 14.69 -1.54
C LYS A 316 14.49 15.76 -2.65
N ARG A 317 15.06 15.44 -3.83
CA ARG A 317 15.08 16.39 -4.97
C ARG A 317 13.68 16.70 -5.52
N THR A 318 12.77 15.75 -5.51
CA THR A 318 11.39 16.04 -5.91
C THR A 318 10.68 16.90 -4.89
N VAL A 319 10.84 16.62 -3.61
CA VAL A 319 10.31 17.47 -2.54
C VAL A 319 10.89 18.89 -2.63
N ALA A 320 12.20 19.06 -2.89
CA ALA A 320 12.83 20.36 -3.05
C ALA A 320 12.20 21.23 -4.17
N LYS A 321 11.63 20.61 -5.21
CA LYS A 321 10.90 21.34 -6.26
C LYS A 321 9.58 21.97 -5.79
N LEU A 322 9.05 21.53 -4.66
CA LEU A 322 7.82 22.07 -4.07
C LEU A 322 8.03 23.38 -3.33
N GLY A 323 9.30 23.86 -3.24
CA GLY A 323 9.67 25.08 -2.55
C GLY A 323 9.29 25.04 -1.07
N ASP A 324 8.75 26.14 -0.56
CA ASP A 324 8.39 26.30 0.85
C ASP A 324 7.21 25.41 1.32
N ARG A 325 6.54 24.73 0.39
CA ARG A 325 5.42 23.85 0.77
C ARG A 325 5.85 22.59 1.52
N ARG A 326 7.10 22.11 1.30
CA ARG A 326 7.58 20.87 1.92
C ARG A 326 9.09 20.90 2.15
N ASP A 327 9.51 20.62 3.40
CA ASP A 327 10.94 20.56 3.77
C ASP A 327 11.60 19.28 3.20
N PRO A 328 12.65 19.39 2.35
CA PRO A 328 13.35 18.25 1.77
C PRO A 328 14.33 17.55 2.72
N ASN A 329 14.58 18.08 3.91
CA ASN A 329 15.61 17.59 4.83
C ASN A 329 15.17 16.36 5.65
N HIS A 330 13.94 15.90 5.49
CA HIS A 330 13.46 14.70 6.16
C HIS A 330 14.04 13.41 5.56
N GLU A 331 14.17 12.38 6.39
CA GLU A 331 14.50 11.02 5.95
C GLU A 331 13.22 10.33 5.44
N PHE A 332 12.84 10.65 4.22
CA PHE A 332 11.64 10.11 3.60
C PHE A 332 11.71 8.61 3.39
N GLY A 333 10.57 7.99 3.57
CA GLY A 333 10.25 6.64 3.12
C GLY A 333 9.05 6.65 2.17
N THR A 334 8.40 5.51 2.04
CA THR A 334 7.30 5.34 1.10
C THR A 334 6.28 4.33 1.62
N ASN A 335 5.07 4.39 1.09
CA ASN A 335 4.05 3.38 1.29
C ASN A 335 4.35 2.09 0.48
N PRO A 336 3.69 0.96 0.75
CA PRO A 336 3.97 -0.33 0.08
C PRO A 336 3.98 -0.30 -1.44
N CYS A 337 3.09 0.47 -2.06
CA CYS A 337 3.03 0.62 -3.52
C CYS A 337 3.95 1.73 -4.05
N SER A 338 4.62 2.46 -3.15
CA SER A 338 5.67 3.45 -3.44
C SER A 338 5.26 4.66 -4.28
N GLU A 339 3.96 5.00 -4.34
CA GLU A 339 3.48 6.21 -5.02
C GLU A 339 3.55 7.47 -4.17
N ILE A 340 3.61 7.35 -2.83
CA ILE A 340 3.61 8.49 -1.90
C ILE A 340 4.93 8.59 -1.16
N ILE A 341 5.51 9.78 -1.14
CA ILE A 341 6.68 10.12 -0.33
C ILE A 341 6.18 10.50 1.07
N LEU A 342 6.63 9.79 2.10
CA LEU A 342 6.16 9.93 3.47
C LEU A 342 7.31 10.22 4.44
N ARG A 343 7.05 11.07 5.43
CA ARG A 343 7.89 11.19 6.64
C ARG A 343 7.68 9.98 7.55
N ASP A 344 8.55 9.77 8.51
CA ASP A 344 8.33 8.82 9.61
C ASP A 344 7.05 9.18 10.36
N ARG A 345 6.16 8.20 10.57
CA ARG A 345 4.85 8.37 11.22
C ARG A 345 3.91 9.30 10.45
N GLU A 346 3.64 8.93 9.21
CA GLU A 346 2.75 9.68 8.35
C GLU A 346 1.88 8.74 7.52
N PHE A 347 0.64 9.17 7.24
CA PHE A 347 -0.32 8.44 6.42
C PHE A 347 -0.41 9.01 5.01
N CYS A 348 -0.63 8.12 4.04
CA CYS A 348 -1.03 8.50 2.69
C CYS A 348 -2.54 8.72 2.61
N ASN A 349 -2.96 9.74 1.85
CA ASN A 349 -4.35 10.07 1.57
C ASN A 349 -4.57 10.04 0.06
N LEU A 350 -5.44 9.16 -0.42
CA LEU A 350 -5.61 8.89 -1.85
C LEU A 350 -7.03 9.21 -2.33
N SER A 351 -7.13 9.92 -3.45
CA SER A 351 -8.33 10.00 -4.29
C SER A 351 -7.96 9.68 -5.73
N GLU A 352 -8.94 9.40 -6.59
CA GLU A 352 -8.65 8.87 -7.92
C GLU A 352 -9.58 9.45 -8.98
N VAL A 353 -8.99 9.98 -10.04
CA VAL A 353 -9.67 10.42 -11.26
C VAL A 353 -9.73 9.24 -12.21
N VAL A 354 -10.93 8.90 -12.68
CA VAL A 354 -11.13 7.85 -13.69
C VAL A 354 -11.11 8.49 -15.06
N VAL A 355 -10.00 8.28 -15.77
CA VAL A 355 -9.81 8.76 -17.13
C VAL A 355 -10.53 7.82 -18.09
N ARG A 356 -11.36 8.39 -18.98
CA ARG A 356 -12.07 7.66 -20.01
C ARG A 356 -11.54 8.03 -21.39
N ARG A 357 -11.82 7.20 -22.38
CA ARG A 357 -11.36 7.41 -23.75
C ARG A 357 -11.83 8.75 -24.35
N GLU A 358 -13.03 9.16 -24.00
CA GLU A 358 -13.70 10.37 -24.48
C GLU A 358 -13.37 11.64 -23.67
N ASP A 359 -12.60 11.53 -22.59
CA ASP A 359 -12.26 12.71 -21.79
C ASP A 359 -11.42 13.71 -22.60
N THR A 360 -11.78 14.96 -22.46
CA THR A 360 -11.07 16.15 -22.94
C THR A 360 -10.31 16.81 -21.78
N GLU A 361 -9.51 17.82 -22.08
CA GLU A 361 -8.81 18.59 -21.05
C GLU A 361 -9.77 19.22 -20.04
N GLU A 362 -10.91 19.77 -20.51
CA GLU A 362 -11.91 20.39 -19.62
C GLU A 362 -12.55 19.35 -18.70
N THR A 363 -12.92 18.17 -19.20
CA THR A 363 -13.53 17.13 -18.39
C THR A 363 -12.52 16.58 -17.38
N LEU A 364 -11.26 16.43 -17.75
CA LEU A 364 -10.17 16.03 -16.85
C LEU A 364 -9.93 17.08 -15.77
N LYS A 365 -9.90 18.37 -16.12
CA LYS A 365 -9.75 19.47 -15.16
C LYS A 365 -10.89 19.50 -14.15
N ARG A 366 -12.15 19.28 -14.60
CA ARG A 366 -13.30 19.13 -13.69
C ARG A 366 -13.11 17.93 -12.75
N LYS A 367 -12.74 16.75 -13.26
CA LYS A 367 -12.53 15.54 -12.45
C LYS A 367 -11.39 15.70 -11.44
N VAL A 368 -10.28 16.32 -11.83
CA VAL A 368 -9.15 16.64 -10.94
C VAL A 368 -9.59 17.57 -9.80
N ARG A 369 -10.41 18.60 -10.11
CA ARG A 369 -11.01 19.47 -9.08
C ARG A 369 -11.81 18.68 -8.06
N LEU A 370 -12.68 17.78 -8.50
CA LEU A 370 -13.52 16.97 -7.62
C LEU A 370 -12.69 16.02 -6.75
N ALA A 371 -11.69 15.35 -7.35
CA ALA A 371 -10.80 14.46 -6.61
C ALA A 371 -9.94 15.20 -5.58
N ALA A 372 -9.49 16.41 -5.89
CA ALA A 372 -8.74 17.26 -4.95
C ALA A 372 -9.64 17.70 -3.77
N ILE A 373 -10.92 18.01 -3.99
CA ILE A 373 -11.87 18.33 -2.92
C ILE A 373 -12.05 17.12 -1.99
N LEU A 374 -12.31 15.92 -2.55
CA LEU A 374 -12.48 14.69 -1.76
C LEU A 374 -11.24 14.37 -0.93
N GLY A 375 -10.04 14.52 -1.51
CA GLY A 375 -8.77 14.35 -0.80
C GLY A 375 -8.59 15.36 0.33
N THR A 376 -8.95 16.64 0.10
CA THR A 376 -8.85 17.70 1.12
C THR A 376 -9.82 17.45 2.28
N TRP A 377 -11.03 16.94 2.01
CA TRP A 377 -11.96 16.53 3.07
C TRP A 377 -11.35 15.43 3.93
N GLN A 378 -10.75 14.41 3.31
CA GLN A 378 -10.12 13.31 4.04
C GLN A 378 -8.90 13.76 4.86
N ALA A 379 -8.14 14.78 4.41
CA ALA A 379 -6.99 15.30 5.16
C ALA A 379 -7.38 15.88 6.55
N SER A 380 -8.67 16.19 6.77
CA SER A 380 -9.19 16.61 8.08
C SER A 380 -9.32 15.46 9.11
N LEU A 381 -9.10 14.20 8.69
CA LEU A 381 -9.19 13.02 9.55
C LEU A 381 -7.88 12.82 10.32
N VAL A 382 -7.71 13.45 11.48
CA VAL A 382 -6.46 13.44 12.26
C VAL A 382 -6.61 12.92 13.70
N ASP A 383 -7.73 12.26 14.04
CA ASP A 383 -7.94 11.64 15.36
C ASP A 383 -7.42 10.19 15.36
N PHE A 384 -6.17 10.01 15.78
CA PHE A 384 -5.46 8.72 15.85
C PHE A 384 -5.28 8.30 17.31
N ARG A 385 -6.34 7.77 17.93
CA ARG A 385 -6.48 7.59 19.39
C ARG A 385 -5.41 6.71 20.05
N TYR A 386 -4.92 5.69 19.35
CA TYR A 386 -3.91 4.78 19.90
C TYR A 386 -2.48 5.24 19.61
N LEU A 387 -2.27 5.87 18.47
CA LEU A 387 -0.93 6.21 17.98
C LEU A 387 -0.31 7.37 18.78
N SER A 388 1.03 7.50 18.71
CA SER A 388 1.73 8.62 19.33
C SER A 388 1.34 9.97 18.69
N SER A 389 1.52 11.04 19.43
CA SER A 389 1.12 12.41 19.03
C SER A 389 1.78 12.88 17.74
N GLU A 390 2.96 12.36 17.43
CA GLU A 390 3.71 12.69 16.21
C GLU A 390 2.96 12.30 14.93
N TRP A 391 2.18 11.24 14.94
CA TRP A 391 1.32 10.89 13.80
C TRP A 391 0.34 12.01 13.49
N ARG A 392 -0.34 12.50 14.52
CA ARG A 392 -1.28 13.59 14.37
C ARG A 392 -0.57 14.88 13.95
N LYS A 393 0.58 15.18 14.58
CA LYS A 393 1.39 16.35 14.25
C LYS A 393 1.77 16.33 12.76
N ASN A 394 2.41 15.26 12.29
CA ASN A 394 2.89 15.16 10.92
C ASN A 394 1.74 15.24 9.89
N CYS A 395 0.65 14.52 10.12
CA CYS A 395 -0.51 14.54 9.21
C CYS A 395 -1.25 15.90 9.23
N THR A 396 -1.20 16.64 10.34
CA THR A 396 -1.78 17.99 10.40
C THR A 396 -0.90 19.02 9.70
N GLU A 397 0.42 18.91 9.85
CA GLU A 397 1.38 19.83 9.23
C GLU A 397 1.39 19.68 7.70
N GLU A 398 1.55 18.48 7.19
CA GLU A 398 1.69 18.24 5.75
C GLU A 398 0.35 18.03 5.02
N ALA A 399 -0.70 17.59 5.70
CA ALA A 399 -2.04 17.35 5.16
C ALA A 399 -2.05 16.71 3.77
N LEU A 400 -1.18 15.71 3.54
CA LEU A 400 -0.88 15.14 2.23
C LEU A 400 -2.12 14.68 1.48
N LEU A 401 -2.14 14.93 0.18
CA LEU A 401 -3.06 14.33 -0.78
C LEU A 401 -2.29 13.37 -1.69
N GLY A 402 -3.05 12.51 -2.37
CA GLY A 402 -2.57 11.65 -3.46
C GLY A 402 -3.67 11.59 -4.51
N VAL A 403 -3.88 12.71 -5.23
CA VAL A 403 -4.79 12.74 -6.39
C VAL A 403 -4.15 11.93 -7.51
N SER A 404 -4.73 10.76 -7.78
CA SER A 404 -4.22 9.79 -8.75
C SER A 404 -5.05 9.80 -10.03
N LEU A 405 -4.41 9.42 -11.13
CA LEU A 405 -5.06 9.19 -12.42
C LEU A 405 -5.09 7.68 -12.71
N THR A 406 -6.24 7.15 -13.14
CA THR A 406 -6.36 5.75 -13.63
C THR A 406 -7.04 5.74 -14.99
N GLY A 407 -6.70 4.79 -15.87
CA GLY A 407 -7.16 4.78 -17.25
C GLY A 407 -6.30 5.59 -18.22
N ILE A 408 -5.09 5.96 -17.83
CA ILE A 408 -4.20 6.81 -18.64
C ILE A 408 -4.02 6.26 -20.06
N LEU A 409 -3.75 4.96 -20.19
CA LEU A 409 -3.52 4.34 -21.51
C LEU A 409 -4.80 4.03 -22.30
N ASP A 410 -5.98 4.17 -21.68
CA ASP A 410 -7.25 4.08 -22.39
C ASP A 410 -7.56 5.36 -23.19
N ASN A 411 -7.00 6.52 -22.80
CA ASN A 411 -7.27 7.83 -23.42
C ASN A 411 -6.14 8.23 -24.39
N PRO A 412 -6.46 8.56 -25.65
CA PRO A 412 -5.44 8.92 -26.66
C PRO A 412 -4.60 10.15 -26.31
N ILE A 413 -5.19 11.17 -25.67
CA ILE A 413 -4.50 12.42 -25.32
C ILE A 413 -3.51 12.16 -24.18
N MET A 414 -3.92 11.37 -23.17
CA MET A 414 -3.14 11.10 -21.98
C MET A 414 -1.92 10.16 -22.21
N ARG A 415 -1.92 9.42 -23.31
CA ARG A 415 -0.83 8.52 -23.70
C ARG A 415 0.10 9.06 -24.78
N ASP A 416 -0.26 10.16 -25.43
CA ASP A 416 0.55 10.80 -26.48
C ASP A 416 1.64 11.66 -25.84
N ASN A 417 2.83 11.09 -25.71
CA ASN A 417 3.97 11.70 -25.01
C ASN A 417 4.61 12.85 -25.81
N ARG A 418 3.84 13.91 -26.09
CA ARG A 418 4.24 15.13 -26.79
C ARG A 418 4.09 16.35 -25.90
N GLU A 419 4.54 17.50 -26.39
CA GLU A 419 4.49 18.79 -25.67
C GLU A 419 3.09 19.17 -25.19
N GLY A 420 2.06 18.87 -25.97
CA GLY A 420 0.65 19.10 -25.56
C GLY A 420 0.29 18.36 -24.27
N LEU A 421 0.72 17.10 -24.11
CA LEU A 421 0.53 16.36 -22.87
C LEU A 421 1.29 16.99 -21.69
N HIS A 422 2.55 17.45 -21.94
CA HIS A 422 3.37 18.07 -20.88
C HIS A 422 2.69 19.31 -20.30
N ASN A 423 2.18 20.17 -21.15
CA ASN A 423 1.47 21.40 -20.75
C ASN A 423 0.18 21.08 -20.03
N MET A 424 -0.65 20.17 -20.56
CA MET A 424 -1.89 19.75 -19.93
C MET A 424 -1.66 19.14 -18.52
N LEU A 425 -0.63 18.28 -18.37
CA LEU A 425 -0.32 17.68 -17.06
C LEU A 425 0.13 18.72 -16.03
N ASN A 426 0.90 19.75 -16.44
CA ASN A 426 1.25 20.87 -15.58
C ASN A 426 0.01 21.65 -15.16
N ASP A 427 -0.85 22.01 -16.11
CA ASP A 427 -2.08 22.77 -15.84
C ASP A 427 -3.03 22.01 -14.89
N LEU A 428 -3.18 20.71 -15.09
CA LEU A 428 -3.95 19.85 -14.20
C LEU A 428 -3.37 19.79 -12.79
N ARG A 429 -2.02 19.70 -12.66
CA ARG A 429 -1.33 19.70 -11.37
C ARG A 429 -1.51 21.03 -10.63
N GLU A 430 -1.27 22.16 -11.31
CA GLU A 430 -1.44 23.50 -10.74
C GLU A 430 -2.89 23.73 -10.31
N HIS A 431 -3.84 23.30 -11.13
CA HIS A 431 -5.25 23.35 -10.77
C HIS A 431 -5.57 22.55 -9.51
N ALA A 432 -5.00 21.36 -9.35
CA ALA A 432 -5.18 20.57 -8.12
C ALA A 432 -4.63 21.29 -6.88
N VAL A 433 -3.48 21.97 -7.02
CA VAL A 433 -2.86 22.78 -5.95
C VAL A 433 -3.76 23.95 -5.54
N GLU A 434 -4.27 24.71 -6.51
CA GLU A 434 -5.19 25.84 -6.26
C GLU A 434 -6.47 25.39 -5.55
N ILE A 435 -7.07 24.30 -6.01
CA ILE A 435 -8.30 23.74 -5.42
C ILE A 435 -8.05 23.28 -3.99
N ASN A 436 -6.93 22.58 -3.74
CA ASN A 436 -6.57 22.19 -2.39
C ASN A 436 -6.39 23.41 -1.47
N ALA A 437 -5.62 24.41 -1.87
CA ALA A 437 -5.39 25.62 -1.08
C ALA A 437 -6.70 26.33 -0.72
N LYS A 438 -7.62 26.47 -1.69
CA LYS A 438 -8.95 27.06 -1.50
C LYS A 438 -9.78 26.28 -0.48
N TRP A 439 -9.79 24.95 -0.58
CA TRP A 439 -10.58 24.11 0.32
C TRP A 439 -9.94 23.95 1.70
N ALA A 440 -8.62 23.86 1.76
CA ALA A 440 -7.91 23.86 3.04
C ALA A 440 -8.23 25.11 3.86
N SER A 441 -8.25 26.30 3.21
CA SER A 441 -8.65 27.56 3.86
C SER A 441 -10.10 27.51 4.38
N LYS A 442 -11.06 26.97 3.58
CA LYS A 442 -12.46 26.81 4.02
C LYS A 442 -12.58 25.88 5.24
N LEU A 443 -11.78 24.81 5.27
CA LEU A 443 -11.78 23.81 6.34
C LEU A 443 -10.90 24.19 7.53
N LYS A 444 -10.11 25.26 7.43
CA LYS A 444 -9.15 25.73 8.44
C LYS A 444 -8.10 24.66 8.78
N ILE A 445 -7.63 23.93 7.77
CA ILE A 445 -6.52 22.98 7.85
C ILE A 445 -5.34 23.48 7.03
N SER A 446 -4.17 22.87 7.20
CA SER A 446 -2.99 23.18 6.38
C SER A 446 -3.25 22.87 4.91
N PRO A 447 -2.79 23.69 3.96
CA PRO A 447 -2.69 23.28 2.57
C PRO A 447 -1.77 22.05 2.45
N ALA A 448 -2.09 21.14 1.55
CA ALA A 448 -1.29 19.94 1.38
C ALA A 448 0.13 20.25 0.90
N ALA A 449 1.11 19.67 1.57
CA ALA A 449 2.51 19.81 1.21
C ALA A 449 2.84 19.15 -0.15
N ALA A 450 2.10 18.10 -0.53
CA ALA A 450 2.16 17.47 -1.85
C ALA A 450 0.79 16.84 -2.19
N ILE A 451 0.42 16.82 -3.48
CA ILE A 451 -0.97 16.56 -3.90
C ILE A 451 -1.10 15.43 -4.91
N SER A 452 -0.28 15.37 -5.94
CA SER A 452 -0.52 14.51 -7.10
C SER A 452 0.37 13.28 -7.13
N CYS A 453 -0.20 12.16 -7.58
CA CYS A 453 0.50 10.89 -7.75
C CYS A 453 -0.11 10.08 -8.90
N VAL A 454 0.44 8.92 -9.20
CA VAL A 454 -0.25 7.86 -9.95
C VAL A 454 -0.09 6.56 -9.17
N LYS A 455 -1.17 6.03 -8.63
CA LYS A 455 -1.15 4.77 -7.90
C LYS A 455 -1.41 3.58 -8.84
N PRO A 456 -0.92 2.36 -8.50
CA PRO A 456 -1.35 1.15 -9.18
C PRO A 456 -2.77 0.80 -8.73
N SER A 457 -3.76 1.17 -9.53
CA SER A 457 -5.18 1.08 -9.18
C SER A 457 -5.70 -0.34 -9.31
N GLY A 458 -5.61 -1.12 -8.23
CA GLY A 458 -6.07 -2.52 -8.23
C GLY A 458 -7.59 -2.66 -8.11
N THR A 459 -8.22 -1.98 -7.16
CA THR A 459 -9.65 -2.12 -6.88
C THR A 459 -10.50 -1.15 -7.71
N VAL A 460 -10.11 0.14 -7.75
CA VAL A 460 -10.88 1.17 -8.46
C VAL A 460 -10.90 0.89 -9.96
N SER A 461 -9.75 0.60 -10.57
CA SER A 461 -9.70 0.30 -12.01
C SER A 461 -10.60 -0.85 -12.41
N GLN A 462 -10.77 -1.84 -11.53
CA GLN A 462 -11.66 -2.98 -11.78
C GLN A 462 -13.13 -2.63 -11.58
N LEU A 463 -13.45 -1.84 -10.55
CA LEU A 463 -14.80 -1.35 -10.32
C LEU A 463 -15.28 -0.48 -11.48
N THR A 464 -14.38 0.31 -12.04
CA THR A 464 -14.69 1.31 -13.09
C THR A 464 -14.41 0.82 -14.51
N ASP A 465 -13.91 -0.40 -14.69
CA ASP A 465 -13.42 -0.95 -15.96
C ASP A 465 -12.48 0.04 -16.69
N ALA A 466 -11.41 0.44 -16.00
CA ALA A 466 -10.36 1.30 -16.55
C ALA A 466 -9.01 0.57 -16.52
N ALA A 467 -8.08 0.97 -17.38
CA ALA A 467 -6.68 0.55 -17.28
C ALA A 467 -6.11 1.02 -15.93
N SER A 468 -5.28 0.19 -15.27
CA SER A 468 -4.79 0.46 -13.92
C SER A 468 -3.70 1.55 -13.91
N GLY A 469 -4.01 2.75 -13.42
CA GLY A 469 -3.04 3.85 -13.34
C GLY A 469 -2.41 4.15 -14.69
N ILE A 470 -1.09 4.01 -14.79
CA ILE A 470 -0.29 4.19 -16.01
C ILE A 470 -0.01 2.87 -16.76
N HIS A 471 -0.62 1.76 -16.34
CA HIS A 471 -0.39 0.46 -16.96
C HIS A 471 -1.25 0.26 -18.21
N ALA A 472 -0.71 -0.51 -19.18
CA ALA A 472 -1.47 -0.99 -20.31
C ALA A 472 -2.49 -2.06 -19.88
N ARG A 473 -3.51 -2.29 -20.70
CA ARG A 473 -4.41 -3.44 -20.55
C ARG A 473 -3.63 -4.75 -20.73
N HIS A 474 -4.09 -5.82 -20.07
CA HIS A 474 -3.38 -7.11 -20.12
C HIS A 474 -3.32 -7.68 -21.54
N ASN A 475 -4.48 -7.93 -22.13
CA ASN A 475 -4.67 -8.44 -23.50
C ASN A 475 -6.03 -7.95 -24.05
N PRO A 476 -6.28 -8.05 -25.37
CA PRO A 476 -7.62 -7.75 -25.93
C PRO A 476 -8.73 -8.63 -25.34
N TYR A 477 -8.42 -9.90 -25.04
CA TYR A 477 -9.29 -10.87 -24.37
C TYR A 477 -8.47 -11.61 -23.33
N TYR A 478 -9.01 -11.80 -22.14
CA TYR A 478 -8.34 -12.54 -21.06
C TYR A 478 -9.35 -13.11 -20.07
N ILE A 479 -8.93 -14.10 -19.30
CA ILE A 479 -9.73 -14.63 -18.19
C ILE A 479 -9.23 -13.99 -16.90
N ARG A 480 -10.13 -13.35 -16.19
CA ARG A 480 -9.85 -12.82 -14.87
C ARG A 480 -10.32 -13.80 -13.80
N THR A 481 -9.41 -14.19 -12.91
CA THR A 481 -9.74 -15.04 -11.78
C THR A 481 -9.95 -14.23 -10.51
N VAL A 482 -10.96 -14.58 -9.72
CA VAL A 482 -11.28 -13.93 -8.44
C VAL A 482 -11.42 -14.99 -7.35
N ARG A 483 -10.63 -14.85 -6.29
CA ARG A 483 -10.70 -15.74 -5.13
C ARG A 483 -11.75 -15.26 -4.14
N ALA A 484 -12.60 -16.18 -3.67
CA ALA A 484 -13.62 -15.92 -2.66
C ALA A 484 -13.58 -16.98 -1.56
N ASP A 485 -13.79 -16.57 -0.31
CA ASP A 485 -13.96 -17.52 0.80
C ASP A 485 -15.26 -18.32 0.59
N ARG A 486 -15.21 -19.66 0.71
CA ARG A 486 -16.37 -20.52 0.57
C ARG A 486 -17.51 -20.19 1.52
N LYS A 487 -17.21 -19.62 2.69
CA LYS A 487 -18.19 -19.20 3.68
C LYS A 487 -18.83 -17.83 3.39
N ASP A 488 -18.34 -17.11 2.39
CA ASP A 488 -18.97 -15.85 1.98
C ASP A 488 -20.30 -16.13 1.29
N PRO A 489 -21.41 -15.52 1.73
CA PRO A 489 -22.72 -15.69 1.10
C PRO A 489 -22.74 -15.40 -0.40
N LEU A 490 -21.90 -14.43 -0.88
CA LEU A 490 -21.77 -14.15 -2.31
C LEU A 490 -21.11 -15.32 -3.04
N CYS A 491 -20.10 -15.95 -2.44
CA CYS A 491 -19.45 -17.14 -3.00
C CYS A 491 -20.47 -18.28 -3.17
N GLN A 492 -21.28 -18.56 -2.13
CA GLN A 492 -22.34 -19.57 -2.21
C GLN A 492 -23.35 -19.24 -3.29
N PHE A 493 -23.84 -17.99 -3.30
CA PHE A 493 -24.79 -17.54 -4.34
C PHE A 493 -24.24 -17.74 -5.77
N MET A 494 -22.97 -17.44 -6.00
CA MET A 494 -22.36 -17.62 -7.33
C MET A 494 -22.22 -19.10 -7.69
N LEU A 495 -21.85 -19.95 -6.73
CA LEU A 495 -21.80 -21.40 -6.92
C LEU A 495 -23.18 -21.96 -7.26
N ASP A 496 -24.22 -21.57 -6.51
CA ASP A 496 -25.62 -21.98 -6.72
C ASP A 496 -26.16 -21.52 -8.09
N LYS A 497 -25.63 -20.41 -8.63
CA LYS A 497 -25.96 -19.89 -9.97
C LYS A 497 -25.10 -20.47 -11.08
N GLY A 498 -24.19 -21.39 -10.80
CA GLY A 498 -23.38 -22.09 -11.80
C GLY A 498 -22.28 -21.24 -12.42
N PHE A 499 -21.77 -20.19 -11.71
CA PHE A 499 -20.61 -19.45 -12.20
C PHE A 499 -19.39 -20.38 -12.27
N PRO A 500 -18.58 -20.31 -13.35
CA PRO A 500 -17.36 -21.11 -13.48
C PRO A 500 -16.44 -20.89 -12.30
N ALA A 501 -16.18 -21.95 -11.53
CA ALA A 501 -15.35 -21.88 -10.34
C ALA A 501 -14.66 -23.21 -10.05
N GLU A 502 -13.49 -23.14 -9.46
CA GLU A 502 -12.69 -24.27 -9.02
C GLU A 502 -12.16 -24.06 -7.59
N PRO A 503 -11.84 -25.12 -6.85
CA PRO A 503 -11.15 -24.99 -5.57
C PRO A 503 -9.78 -24.33 -5.74
N CYS A 504 -9.42 -23.41 -4.83
CA CYS A 504 -8.10 -22.78 -4.86
C CYS A 504 -7.01 -23.81 -4.57
N ALA A 505 -6.02 -23.95 -5.44
CA ALA A 505 -4.91 -24.89 -5.29
C ALA A 505 -4.16 -24.75 -3.93
N MET A 506 -4.05 -23.53 -3.41
CA MET A 506 -3.37 -23.26 -2.13
C MET A 506 -4.24 -23.55 -0.89
N LYS A 507 -5.57 -23.42 -1.01
CA LYS A 507 -6.53 -23.53 0.10
C LYS A 507 -7.84 -24.15 -0.41
N PRO A 508 -7.83 -25.41 -0.86
CA PRO A 508 -8.98 -26.03 -1.53
C PRO A 508 -10.23 -26.11 -0.64
N ASP A 509 -10.04 -26.27 0.66
CA ASP A 509 -11.16 -26.44 1.61
C ASP A 509 -11.89 -25.14 1.94
N SER A 510 -11.24 -24.00 1.76
CA SER A 510 -11.74 -22.70 2.25
C SER A 510 -11.94 -21.63 1.18
N VAL A 511 -11.32 -21.78 0.00
CA VAL A 511 -11.34 -20.76 -1.04
C VAL A 511 -11.75 -21.34 -2.39
N MET A 512 -12.63 -20.61 -3.09
CA MET A 512 -12.99 -20.87 -4.50
C MET A 512 -12.35 -19.81 -5.40
N VAL A 513 -12.01 -20.20 -6.62
CA VAL A 513 -11.51 -19.33 -7.70
C VAL A 513 -12.57 -19.27 -8.79
N PHE A 514 -13.13 -18.08 -9.01
CA PHE A 514 -14.11 -17.82 -10.07
C PHE A 514 -13.42 -17.27 -11.30
N SER A 515 -13.80 -17.72 -12.49
CA SER A 515 -13.25 -17.29 -13.78
C SER A 515 -14.21 -16.42 -14.54
N PHE A 516 -13.75 -15.22 -14.94
CA PHE A 516 -14.55 -14.23 -15.69
C PHE A 516 -13.88 -13.94 -17.04
N PRO A 517 -14.55 -14.19 -18.18
CA PRO A 517 -14.04 -13.74 -19.46
C PRO A 517 -14.15 -12.22 -19.57
N MET A 518 -13.02 -11.58 -19.87
CA MET A 518 -12.91 -10.13 -19.99
C MET A 518 -12.54 -9.74 -21.42
N LYS A 519 -13.08 -8.60 -21.86
CA LYS A 519 -12.76 -7.99 -23.15
C LYS A 519 -12.32 -6.54 -22.90
N SER A 520 -11.13 -6.19 -23.35
CA SER A 520 -10.64 -4.82 -23.31
C SER A 520 -11.36 -3.93 -24.34
N PRO A 521 -11.46 -2.60 -24.09
CA PRO A 521 -12.04 -1.67 -25.05
C PRO A 521 -11.34 -1.71 -26.41
N LYS A 522 -12.09 -1.52 -27.50
CA LYS A 522 -11.52 -1.52 -28.86
C LYS A 522 -10.47 -0.40 -29.00
N GLY A 523 -9.28 -0.74 -29.50
CA GLY A 523 -8.17 0.21 -29.71
C GLY A 523 -7.50 0.66 -28.40
N CYS A 524 -7.63 -0.11 -27.32
CA CYS A 524 -6.81 0.05 -26.13
C CYS A 524 -5.35 -0.36 -26.41
N ILE A 525 -4.43 0.14 -25.60
CA ILE A 525 -3.03 -0.30 -25.56
C ILE A 525 -2.94 -1.49 -24.63
N THR A 526 -2.36 -2.58 -25.11
CA THR A 526 -2.03 -3.76 -24.30
C THR A 526 -0.54 -3.78 -23.97
N ARG A 527 -0.16 -4.63 -23.01
CA ARG A 527 1.24 -4.80 -22.60
C ARG A 527 2.18 -5.24 -23.75
N ASN A 528 1.63 -5.79 -24.83
CA ASN A 528 2.40 -6.22 -25.99
C ASN A 528 2.60 -5.12 -27.03
N ASP A 529 1.86 -4.02 -26.92
CA ASP A 529 1.88 -2.89 -27.86
C ASP A 529 2.91 -1.79 -27.48
N MET A 530 3.62 -1.98 -26.35
CA MET A 530 4.65 -1.06 -25.86
C MET A 530 5.95 -1.82 -25.54
N THR A 531 7.08 -1.21 -25.80
CA THR A 531 8.38 -1.64 -25.26
C THR A 531 8.52 -1.19 -23.81
N ALA A 532 9.45 -1.82 -23.07
CA ALA A 532 9.73 -1.43 -21.69
C ALA A 532 10.23 0.03 -21.60
N VAL A 533 11.05 0.47 -22.57
CA VAL A 533 11.59 1.85 -22.59
C VAL A 533 10.50 2.86 -22.92
N GLU A 534 9.61 2.61 -23.89
CA GLU A 534 8.48 3.51 -24.17
C GLU A 534 7.58 3.69 -22.93
N HIS A 535 7.33 2.62 -22.19
CA HIS A 535 6.55 2.70 -20.97
C HIS A 535 7.27 3.50 -19.87
N LEU A 536 8.58 3.36 -19.76
CA LEU A 536 9.42 4.13 -18.85
C LEU A 536 9.51 5.63 -19.23
N GLU A 537 9.56 5.96 -20.51
CA GLU A 537 9.54 7.36 -20.97
C GLU A 537 8.20 8.03 -20.65
N LEU A 538 7.08 7.34 -20.86
CA LEU A 538 5.77 7.84 -20.45
C LEU A 538 5.72 8.04 -18.93
N TRP A 539 6.21 7.07 -18.16
CA TRP A 539 6.32 7.19 -16.71
C TRP A 539 7.13 8.42 -16.28
N LEU A 540 8.27 8.67 -16.94
CA LEU A 540 9.13 9.84 -16.67
C LEU A 540 8.41 11.15 -16.96
N THR A 541 7.56 11.19 -17.99
CA THR A 541 6.71 12.33 -18.31
C THR A 541 5.73 12.64 -17.18
N TYR A 542 5.01 11.62 -16.70
CA TYR A 542 4.12 11.81 -15.55
C TYR A 542 4.87 12.20 -14.27
N GLN A 543 6.09 11.67 -14.06
CA GLN A 543 6.96 12.05 -12.94
C GLN A 543 7.37 13.52 -13.01
N LYS A 544 7.61 14.07 -14.19
CA LYS A 544 8.06 15.45 -14.36
C LYS A 544 6.92 16.46 -14.29
N TYR A 545 5.80 16.16 -14.92
CA TYR A 545 4.79 17.15 -15.23
C TYR A 545 3.50 17.02 -14.39
N TRP A 546 3.17 15.81 -13.94
CA TRP A 546 1.99 15.58 -13.12
C TRP A 546 2.30 15.42 -11.63
N THR A 547 3.23 14.51 -11.25
CA THR A 547 3.33 14.08 -9.86
C THR A 547 4.19 14.99 -9.00
N GLU A 548 3.66 15.37 -7.84
CA GLU A 548 4.42 15.96 -6.73
C GLU A 548 4.95 14.87 -5.78
N HIS A 549 4.32 13.71 -5.77
CA HIS A 549 4.84 12.48 -5.20
C HIS A 549 5.53 11.65 -6.28
N LYS A 550 4.88 10.57 -6.76
CA LYS A 550 5.48 9.67 -7.74
C LYS A 550 4.40 8.91 -8.53
N PRO A 551 4.64 8.57 -9.80
CA PRO A 551 3.87 7.52 -10.46
C PRO A 551 4.44 6.16 -10.06
N SER A 552 3.58 5.24 -9.62
CA SER A 552 3.94 3.84 -9.40
C SER A 552 3.67 3.04 -10.66
N ILE A 553 4.64 2.24 -11.08
CA ILE A 553 4.59 1.46 -12.32
C ILE A 553 5.17 0.08 -12.11
N THR A 554 4.61 -0.90 -12.81
CA THR A 554 5.20 -2.21 -13.07
C THR A 554 5.49 -2.31 -14.56
N VAL A 555 6.75 -2.44 -14.94
CA VAL A 555 7.19 -2.50 -16.34
C VAL A 555 7.45 -3.95 -16.70
N THR A 556 6.77 -4.45 -17.72
CA THR A 556 7.09 -5.77 -18.30
C THR A 556 8.34 -5.63 -19.17
N VAL A 557 9.40 -6.35 -18.82
CA VAL A 557 10.69 -6.31 -19.53
C VAL A 557 10.92 -7.67 -20.18
N LYS A 558 11.08 -7.70 -21.50
CA LYS A 558 11.48 -8.90 -22.23
C LYS A 558 12.98 -9.15 -22.04
N GLU A 559 13.42 -10.39 -22.19
CA GLU A 559 14.81 -10.78 -21.92
C GLU A 559 15.83 -9.93 -22.71
N HIS A 560 15.56 -9.65 -23.98
CA HIS A 560 16.43 -8.83 -24.82
C HIS A 560 16.43 -7.33 -24.47
N GLU A 561 15.42 -6.82 -23.75
CA GLU A 561 15.31 -5.41 -23.34
C GLU A 561 16.05 -5.13 -22.03
N TRP A 562 16.52 -6.16 -21.30
CA TRP A 562 17.00 -6.02 -19.93
C TRP A 562 18.20 -5.06 -19.78
N PHE A 563 19.16 -5.15 -20.68
CA PHE A 563 20.34 -4.28 -20.63
C PHE A 563 20.01 -2.85 -21.01
N GLU A 564 19.15 -2.65 -22.01
CA GLU A 564 18.69 -1.33 -22.43
C GLU A 564 17.92 -0.65 -21.30
N VAL A 565 17.03 -1.37 -20.64
CA VAL A 565 16.29 -0.90 -19.46
C VAL A 565 17.27 -0.55 -18.32
N GLY A 566 18.27 -1.38 -18.05
CA GLY A 566 19.30 -1.10 -17.03
C GLY A 566 20.08 0.18 -17.32
N ALA A 567 20.50 0.38 -18.57
CA ALA A 567 21.18 1.60 -19.00
C ALA A 567 20.27 2.83 -18.88
N TRP A 568 18.99 2.71 -19.25
CA TRP A 568 17.99 3.77 -19.09
C TRP A 568 17.78 4.14 -17.62
N VAL A 569 17.61 3.15 -16.73
CA VAL A 569 17.45 3.32 -15.29
C VAL A 569 18.64 4.05 -14.69
N TYR A 570 19.87 3.63 -15.02
CA TYR A 570 21.07 4.28 -14.55
C TYR A 570 21.17 5.73 -15.03
N LYS A 571 20.90 5.99 -16.31
CA LYS A 571 20.90 7.33 -16.91
C LYS A 571 19.91 8.26 -16.20
N THR A 572 18.71 7.77 -15.91
CA THR A 572 17.61 8.54 -15.32
C THR A 572 17.60 8.51 -13.79
N SER A 573 18.53 7.84 -13.13
CA SER A 573 18.58 7.65 -11.66
C SER A 573 18.55 8.94 -10.85
N ARG A 574 18.95 10.09 -11.42
CA ARG A 574 18.82 11.41 -10.80
C ARG A 574 17.37 11.91 -10.70
N SER A 575 16.47 11.37 -11.50
CA SER A 575 15.07 11.82 -11.62
C SER A 575 14.07 10.80 -11.10
N SER A 576 14.48 9.57 -10.77
CA SER A 576 13.58 8.47 -10.50
C SER A 576 13.81 7.83 -9.13
N PHE A 577 12.71 7.50 -8.43
CA PHE A 577 12.73 7.06 -7.03
C PHE A 577 12.83 5.55 -6.85
N ARG A 578 12.16 4.78 -7.70
CA ARG A 578 12.03 3.34 -7.52
C ARG A 578 11.61 2.67 -8.81
N TYR A 579 12.20 1.51 -9.05
CA TYR A 579 11.90 0.66 -10.19
C TYR A 579 11.50 -0.74 -9.71
N PHE A 580 10.49 -1.29 -10.37
CA PHE A 580 10.13 -2.70 -10.31
C PHE A 580 10.13 -3.25 -11.72
N PHE A 581 10.87 -4.32 -11.93
CA PHE A 581 10.97 -4.98 -13.22
C PHE A 581 10.64 -6.46 -13.07
N PRO A 582 9.39 -6.89 -13.27
CA PRO A 582 9.13 -8.30 -13.47
C PRO A 582 9.74 -8.72 -14.80
N THR A 583 10.59 -9.74 -14.77
CA THR A 583 11.06 -10.39 -16.01
C THR A 583 9.89 -11.11 -16.67
N ALA A 584 9.81 -10.99 -18.01
CA ALA A 584 8.72 -11.56 -18.81
C ALA A 584 8.72 -13.10 -18.89
N LEU A 585 9.58 -13.81 -18.15
CA LEU A 585 9.67 -15.27 -18.13
C LEU A 585 8.47 -15.98 -17.45
N GLY A 586 7.44 -15.24 -17.01
CA GLY A 586 6.20 -15.76 -16.44
C GLY A 586 4.96 -15.62 -17.32
N SER A 587 5.07 -15.19 -18.59
CA SER A 587 3.91 -14.95 -19.46
C SER A 587 3.86 -15.83 -20.71
N LEU A 588 4.51 -16.97 -20.72
CA LEU A 588 4.28 -18.02 -21.69
C LEU A 588 3.46 -19.12 -21.01
N LEU A 589 2.15 -18.87 -20.94
CA LEU A 589 1.06 -19.86 -21.15
C LEU A 589 -0.26 -19.11 -21.20
#